data_02dea2cf27868d8a4a985aa819e98e2c
#
_entry.id   02dea2cf27868d8a4a985aa819e98e2c
#
_cell.length_a   1.000
_cell.length_b   1.000
_cell.length_c   1.000
_cell.angle_alpha   90.00
_cell.angle_beta   90.00
_cell.angle_gamma   90.00
#
_symmetry.space_group_name_H-M   'P 1'
#
loop_
_entity.id
_entity.type
_entity.pdbx_description
1 polymer ?
#
loop_
_entity_poly.entity_id
_entity_poly.type
_entity_poly.pdbx_seq_one_letter_code
_entity_poly.pdbx_strand_id
1 'polypeptide(L)'
;DDEQSCYAHMLNKSMGNLDFHKSAVELERFIRGLNPWPSAYSKINGKNIKIYEADIVAEAALSDSDKQEEAGTVLAVDKQTFLVRCGDGALKIRSLQLEGKKRMDTAAFLLGYKIESGMKLGI
;
A
#
# COMPACT_ATOMS: atom_id res chain seq x y z
N ASP A 1 -22.17 5.81 -15.87
CA ASP A 1 -22.51 5.33 -15.87
C ASP A 1 -22.46 4.81 -15.99
N ASP A 2 -22.18 5.11 -16.07
CA ASP A 2 -22.44 4.57 -16.03
C ASP A 2 -22.04 4.11 -15.92
N GLU A 3 -21.69 4.49 -15.79
CA GLU A 3 -21.67 4.11 -15.52
C GLU A 3 -21.53 3.45 -15.06
N GLN A 4 -21.51 3.52 -14.77
CA GLN A 4 -21.75 2.94 -14.19
C GLN A 4 -21.83 2.10 -14.05
N SER A 5 -21.78 2.03 -14.31
CA SER A 5 -22.06 1.26 -14.14
C SER A 5 -21.85 0.42 -14.12
N CYS A 6 -21.67 0.24 -14.20
CA CYS A 6 -21.53 -0.57 -14.21
C CYS A 6 -21.12 -1.19 -13.90
N TYR A 7 -20.66 -1.34 -13.60
CA TYR A 7 -20.36 -1.86 -13.15
C TYR A 7 -20.01 -2.53 -12.35
N ALA A 8 -19.88 -2.02 -12.16
CA ALA A 8 -19.54 -2.31 -10.83
C ALA A 8 -19.55 -3.75 -10.42
N HIS A 9 -20.44 -4.27 -10.74
CA HIS A 9 -20.54 -5.69 -10.58
C HIS A 9 -19.30 -6.43 -11.02
N MET A 10 -18.33 -5.72 -11.46
CA MET A 10 -17.12 -6.37 -11.94
C MET A 10 -15.97 -6.17 -10.99
N LEU A 11 -15.82 -7.13 -10.10
CA LEU A 11 -14.60 -7.23 -9.32
C LEU A 11 -13.55 -7.86 -10.21
N ASN A 12 -12.51 -7.14 -10.50
CA ASN A 12 -11.38 -7.65 -11.26
C ASN A 12 -10.08 -7.11 -10.69
N LYS A 13 -8.95 -7.63 -11.15
CA LYS A 13 -7.67 -7.27 -10.57
C LYS A 13 -7.36 -5.78 -10.65
N SER A 14 -7.83 -5.09 -11.67
CA SER A 14 -7.56 -3.67 -11.81
C SER A 14 -8.24 -2.82 -10.73
N MET A 15 -9.29 -3.34 -10.11
CA MET A 15 -9.97 -2.64 -9.02
C MET A 15 -9.15 -2.59 -7.74
N GLY A 16 -8.14 -3.42 -7.62
CA GLY A 16 -7.30 -3.47 -6.43
C GLY A 16 -6.16 -2.47 -6.41
N ASN A 17 -6.00 -1.66 -7.47
CA ASN A 17 -4.87 -0.75 -7.55
C ASN A 17 -4.96 0.35 -6.49
N LEU A 18 -3.92 0.43 -5.63
CA LEU A 18 -3.87 1.43 -4.57
C LEU A 18 -3.46 2.78 -5.12
N ASP A 19 -4.27 3.78 -4.83
CA ASP A 19 -3.97 5.17 -5.16
C ASP A 19 -3.53 5.89 -3.89
N PHE A 20 -2.24 6.05 -3.72
CA PHE A 20 -1.67 6.62 -2.50
C PHE A 20 -1.99 8.11 -2.31
N HIS A 21 -2.62 8.76 -3.29
CA HIS A 21 -3.12 10.12 -3.12
C HIS A 21 -4.35 10.18 -2.20
N LYS A 22 -5.00 9.04 -1.97
CA LYS A 22 -6.11 8.96 -1.03
C LYS A 22 -5.59 8.92 0.40
N SER A 23 -6.49 9.11 1.37
CA SER A 23 -6.09 9.07 2.78
C SER A 23 -5.73 7.65 3.23
N ALA A 24 -4.91 7.56 4.26
CA ALA A 24 -4.54 6.27 4.85
C ALA A 24 -5.77 5.50 5.33
N VAL A 25 -6.76 6.21 5.87
CA VAL A 25 -8.01 5.60 6.33
C VAL A 25 -8.75 4.95 5.17
N GLU A 26 -8.89 5.65 4.05
CA GLU A 26 -9.55 5.11 2.87
C GLU A 26 -8.81 3.90 2.31
N LEU A 27 -7.48 3.97 2.26
CA LEU A 27 -6.67 2.89 1.71
C LEU A 27 -6.69 1.66 2.62
N GLU A 28 -6.67 1.85 3.93
CA GLU A 28 -6.73 0.72 4.84
C GLU A 28 -8.08 0.00 4.73
N ARG A 29 -9.19 0.75 4.60
CA ARG A 29 -10.50 0.17 4.37
C ARG A 29 -10.58 -0.56 3.04
N PHE A 30 -9.96 0.00 2.01
CA PHE A 30 -9.89 -0.58 0.69
C PHE A 30 -9.16 -1.93 0.73
N ILE A 31 -8.02 -1.97 1.44
CA ILE A 31 -7.25 -3.21 1.61
C ILE A 31 -8.10 -4.28 2.28
N ARG A 32 -8.79 -3.94 3.37
CA ARG A 32 -9.63 -4.89 4.09
C ARG A 32 -10.81 -5.35 3.25
N GLY A 33 -11.41 -4.45 2.49
CA GLY A 33 -12.59 -4.75 1.69
C GLY A 33 -12.32 -5.68 0.52
N LEU A 34 -11.08 -5.70 0.02
CA LEU A 34 -10.71 -6.52 -1.12
C LEU A 34 -10.00 -7.82 -0.74
N ASN A 35 -9.73 -8.02 0.54
CA ASN A 35 -9.09 -9.25 1.00
C ASN A 35 -10.15 -10.33 1.18
N PRO A 36 -9.99 -11.59 0.69
CA PRO A 36 -8.78 -12.14 0.05
C PRO A 36 -8.71 -11.91 -1.47
N TRP A 37 -9.75 -11.49 -2.12
CA TRP A 37 -9.74 -11.32 -3.57
C TRP A 37 -10.66 -10.16 -3.97
N PRO A 38 -10.25 -9.34 -4.93
CA PRO A 38 -9.05 -9.43 -5.77
C PRO A 38 -7.75 -9.01 -5.10
N SER A 39 -7.77 -8.52 -3.86
CA SER A 39 -6.63 -8.03 -3.09
C SER A 39 -6.14 -6.67 -3.57
N ALA A 40 -5.83 -5.80 -2.64
CA ALA A 40 -5.26 -4.51 -2.95
C ALA A 40 -3.80 -4.69 -3.37
N TYR A 41 -3.36 -3.94 -4.35
CA TYR A 41 -1.99 -4.07 -4.85
C TYR A 41 -1.41 -2.71 -5.27
N SER A 42 -0.12 -2.69 -5.40
CA SER A 42 0.60 -1.56 -5.97
C SER A 42 1.78 -2.11 -6.77
N LYS A 43 2.72 -1.27 -7.13
CA LYS A 43 3.93 -1.69 -7.81
C LYS A 43 5.14 -1.20 -7.07
N ILE A 44 6.18 -2.01 -7.07
CA ILE A 44 7.49 -1.64 -6.54
C ILE A 44 8.54 -2.16 -7.50
N ASN A 45 9.39 -1.28 -8.00
CA ASN A 45 10.44 -1.62 -8.97
C ASN A 45 9.89 -2.39 -10.18
N GLY A 46 8.70 -2.01 -10.64
CA GLY A 46 8.07 -2.62 -11.80
C GLY A 46 7.37 -3.95 -11.53
N LYS A 47 7.41 -4.45 -10.30
CA LYS A 47 6.75 -5.70 -9.92
C LYS A 47 5.48 -5.41 -9.12
N ASN A 48 4.47 -6.26 -9.27
CA ASN A 48 3.25 -6.13 -8.47
C ASN A 48 3.52 -6.57 -7.05
N ILE A 49 2.98 -5.83 -6.11
CA ILE A 49 3.03 -6.17 -4.69
C ILE A 49 1.60 -6.07 -4.14
N LYS A 50 1.10 -7.17 -3.60
CA LYS A 50 -0.21 -7.19 -2.96
C LYS A 50 -0.07 -6.83 -1.49
N ILE A 51 -1.00 -6.05 -0.97
CA ILE A 51 -1.00 -5.62 0.42
C ILE A 51 -2.20 -6.26 1.10
N TYR A 52 -1.96 -7.03 2.13
CA TYR A 52 -3.03 -7.74 2.84
C TYR A 52 -3.40 -7.10 4.16
N GLU A 53 -2.43 -6.50 4.85
CA GLU A 53 -2.67 -5.85 6.14
C GLU A 53 -1.82 -4.60 6.26
N ALA A 54 -2.42 -3.54 6.76
CA ALA A 54 -1.73 -2.28 7.00
C ALA A 54 -2.38 -1.56 8.17
N ASP A 55 -1.58 -0.77 8.88
CA ASP A 55 -2.08 0.09 9.96
C ASP A 55 -2.08 1.54 9.49
N ILE A 56 -2.98 2.31 10.06
CA ILE A 56 -3.09 3.74 9.76
C ILE A 56 -2.14 4.51 10.68
N VAL A 57 -1.36 5.41 10.09
CA VAL A 57 -0.57 6.38 10.83
C VAL A 57 -1.14 7.76 10.52
N ALA A 58 -1.60 8.45 11.56
CA ALA A 58 -2.24 9.76 11.38
C ALA A 58 -1.26 10.80 10.89
N GLU A 59 -1.77 11.77 10.13
CA GLU A 59 -0.95 12.87 9.60
C GLU A 59 -0.20 13.58 10.73
N ALA A 60 -0.86 13.81 11.85
CA ALA A 60 -0.25 14.48 13.01
C ALA A 60 0.92 13.72 13.64
N ALA A 61 1.02 12.42 13.37
CA ALA A 61 2.11 11.59 13.88
C ALA A 61 3.35 11.64 12.98
N LEU A 62 3.25 12.24 11.80
CA LEU A 62 4.35 12.32 10.85
C LEU A 62 5.23 13.54 11.15
N SER A 63 6.53 13.42 10.87
CA SER A 63 7.43 14.56 10.95
C SER A 63 7.13 15.54 9.82
N ASP A 64 7.60 16.78 9.95
CA ASP A 64 7.42 17.78 8.91
C ASP A 64 8.07 17.34 7.59
N SER A 65 9.22 16.69 7.65
CA SER A 65 9.87 16.14 6.46
C SER A 65 8.99 15.11 5.78
N ASP A 66 8.41 14.20 6.56
CA ASP A 66 7.56 13.14 6.02
C ASP A 66 6.31 13.71 5.37
N LYS A 67 5.73 14.76 5.96
CA LYS A 67 4.55 15.41 5.41
C LYS A 67 4.79 16.04 4.04
N GLN A 68 6.04 16.39 3.75
CA GLN A 68 6.42 17.00 2.47
C GLN A 68 6.70 15.99 1.37
N GLU A 69 6.79 14.71 1.72
CA GLU A 69 7.04 13.67 0.72
C GLU A 69 5.81 13.41 -0.13
N GLU A 70 6.02 12.98 -1.36
CA GLU A 70 4.93 12.65 -2.26
C GLU A 70 4.23 11.38 -1.83
N ALA A 71 2.94 11.28 -2.18
CA ALA A 71 2.18 10.06 -1.96
C ALA A 71 2.86 8.88 -2.65
N GLY A 72 2.90 7.73 -1.97
CA GLY A 72 3.56 6.55 -2.49
C GLY A 72 5.02 6.42 -2.10
N THR A 73 5.61 7.44 -1.46
CA THR A 73 7.00 7.40 -1.04
C THR A 73 7.14 6.61 0.25
N VAL A 74 8.17 5.75 0.31
CA VAL A 74 8.51 5.04 1.53
C VAL A 74 9.18 6.03 2.47
N LEU A 75 8.56 6.27 3.63
CA LEU A 75 9.01 7.27 4.58
C LEU A 75 10.06 6.74 5.54
N ALA A 76 9.84 5.51 6.02
CA ALA A 76 10.73 4.90 7.00
C ALA A 76 10.64 3.39 6.88
N VAL A 77 11.73 2.72 7.22
CA VAL A 77 11.80 1.26 7.20
C VAL A 77 12.41 0.81 8.52
N ASP A 78 11.75 -0.13 9.20
CA ASP A 78 12.34 -0.76 10.37
C ASP A 78 12.46 -2.28 10.12
N LYS A 79 12.71 -3.06 11.15
CA LYS A 79 12.91 -4.49 10.98
C LYS A 79 11.63 -5.26 10.71
N GLN A 80 10.47 -4.67 10.97
CA GLN A 80 9.19 -5.36 10.91
C GLN A 80 8.24 -4.77 9.88
N THR A 81 8.34 -3.49 9.58
CA THR A 81 7.39 -2.81 8.71
C THR A 81 8.07 -1.68 7.96
N PHE A 82 7.34 -1.11 7.01
CA PHE A 82 7.74 0.15 6.40
C PHE A 82 6.52 1.05 6.22
N LEU A 83 6.74 2.35 6.23
CA LEU A 83 5.70 3.37 6.10
C LEU A 83 5.66 3.90 4.69
N VAL A 84 4.44 4.07 4.14
CA VAL A 84 4.23 4.64 2.82
C VAL A 84 3.37 5.89 2.95
N ARG A 85 3.82 6.99 2.39
CA ARG A 85 3.10 8.26 2.45
C ARG A 85 1.79 8.17 1.68
N CYS A 86 0.72 8.69 2.28
CA CYS A 86 -0.59 8.78 1.65
C CYS A 86 -0.97 10.25 1.48
N GLY A 87 -2.10 10.51 0.84
CA GLY A 87 -2.59 11.88 0.71
C GLY A 87 -2.89 12.53 2.05
N ASP A 88 -3.26 11.71 3.04
CA ASP A 88 -3.44 12.13 4.43
C ASP A 88 -2.96 10.97 5.29
N GLY A 89 -1.90 11.19 6.06
CA GLY A 89 -1.31 10.17 6.89
C GLY A 89 -0.40 9.23 6.12
N ALA A 90 -0.17 8.05 6.67
CA ALA A 90 0.67 7.03 6.06
C ALA A 90 0.13 5.66 6.40
N LEU A 91 0.55 4.66 5.62
CA LEU A 91 0.24 3.26 5.90
C LEU A 91 1.49 2.55 6.36
N LYS A 92 1.36 1.79 7.45
CA LYS A 92 2.40 0.90 7.93
C LYS A 92 2.06 -0.49 7.40
N ILE A 93 2.86 -0.98 6.46
CA ILE A 93 2.58 -2.24 5.77
C ILE A 93 3.00 -3.41 6.64
N ARG A 94 2.06 -4.32 6.92
CA ARG A 94 2.29 -5.43 7.85
C ARG A 94 2.33 -6.79 7.20
N SER A 95 1.57 -7.00 6.13
CA SER A 95 1.51 -8.28 5.43
C SER A 95 1.37 -8.02 3.95
N LEU A 96 2.16 -8.73 3.14
CA LEU A 96 2.22 -8.47 1.72
C LEU A 96 2.60 -9.72 0.93
N GLN A 97 2.52 -9.60 -0.39
CA GLN A 97 2.98 -10.65 -1.30
C GLN A 97 3.59 -9.99 -2.53
N LEU A 98 4.89 -10.16 -2.72
CA LEU A 98 5.57 -9.69 -3.92
C LEU A 98 5.27 -10.66 -5.07
N GLU A 99 5.17 -10.14 -6.28
CA GLU A 99 4.97 -10.93 -7.49
C GLU A 99 5.99 -12.06 -7.56
N GLY A 100 5.51 -13.27 -7.74
CA GLY A 100 6.36 -14.46 -7.80
C GLY A 100 6.76 -15.02 -6.45
N LYS A 101 6.30 -14.45 -5.35
CA LYS A 101 6.61 -14.91 -3.99
C LYS A 101 5.34 -15.29 -3.26
N LYS A 102 5.48 -15.90 -2.09
CA LYS A 102 4.34 -16.24 -1.23
C LYS A 102 3.95 -15.05 -0.37
N ARG A 103 2.70 -15.05 0.09
CA ARG A 103 2.25 -14.10 1.10
C ARG A 103 3.10 -14.28 2.37
N MET A 104 3.54 -13.17 2.95
CA MET A 104 4.35 -13.22 4.16
C MET A 104 4.19 -11.94 4.95
N ASP A 105 4.61 -11.97 6.22
CA ASP A 105 4.69 -10.77 7.01
C ASP A 105 5.79 -9.86 6.45
N THR A 106 5.62 -8.56 6.60
CA THR A 106 6.62 -7.61 6.12
C THR A 106 7.98 -7.88 6.75
N ALA A 107 8.01 -8.29 8.03
CA ALA A 107 9.27 -8.63 8.69
C ALA A 107 10.05 -9.71 7.93
N ALA A 108 9.36 -10.77 7.51
CA ALA A 108 9.97 -11.84 6.73
C ALA A 108 10.41 -11.35 5.34
N PHE A 109 9.58 -10.52 4.73
CA PHE A 109 9.88 -9.94 3.41
C PHE A 109 11.17 -9.12 3.45
N LEU A 110 11.33 -8.29 4.47
CA LEU A 110 12.48 -7.40 4.60
C LEU A 110 13.80 -8.14 4.83
N LEU A 111 13.74 -9.41 5.25
CA LEU A 111 14.96 -10.23 5.35
C LEU A 111 15.56 -10.57 3.99
N GLY A 112 14.70 -10.67 2.97
CA GLY A 112 15.16 -11.08 1.64
C GLY A 112 15.00 -10.02 0.56
N TYR A 113 14.39 -8.89 0.87
CA TYR A 113 14.16 -7.83 -0.10
C TYR A 113 14.42 -6.47 0.55
N LYS A 114 15.29 -5.71 -0.05
CA LYS A 114 15.69 -4.43 0.53
C LYS A 114 14.72 -3.33 0.17
N ILE A 115 14.11 -2.75 1.18
CA ILE A 115 13.27 -1.55 1.05
C ILE A 115 14.01 -0.41 1.73
N GLU A 116 14.06 0.74 1.08
CA GLU A 116 14.73 1.92 1.62
C GLU A 116 13.80 3.12 1.61
N SER A 117 14.01 4.04 2.54
CA SER A 117 13.27 5.29 2.52
C SER A 117 13.58 6.05 1.24
N GLY A 118 12.57 6.69 0.68
CA GLY A 118 12.69 7.39 -0.60
C GLY A 118 12.28 6.55 -1.80
N MET A 119 12.16 5.22 -1.66
CA MET A 119 11.61 4.39 -2.73
C MET A 119 10.14 4.74 -2.92
N LYS A 120 9.62 4.49 -4.13
CA LYS A 120 8.23 4.80 -4.43
C LYS A 120 7.46 3.57 -4.83
N LEU A 121 6.22 3.51 -4.36
CA LEU A 121 5.24 2.51 -4.76
C LEU A 121 4.30 3.12 -5.80
N GLY A 122 3.73 2.29 -6.64
CA GLY A 122 2.76 2.76 -7.63
C GLY A 122 3.38 3.17 -8.95
N ILE A 123 4.66 2.94 -9.13
CA ILE A 123 5.38 3.29 -10.35
C ILE A 123 5.76 2.05 -11.13
#